data_f7b2a5c1acda92135e62ec9d8ab847c2
#
_entry.id   f7b2a5c1acda92135e62ec9d8ab847c2
#
_cell.length_a   1.000
_cell.length_b   1.000
_cell.length_c   1.000
_cell.angle_alpha   90.00
_cell.angle_beta   90.00
_cell.angle_gamma   90.00
#
_symmetry.space_group_name_H-M   'P 1'
#
loop_
_entity.id
_entity.type
_entity.pdbx_description
1 polymer ?
#
loop_
_entity_poly.entity_id
_entity_poly.type
_entity_poly.pdbx_seq_one_letter_code
_entity_poly.pdbx_strand_id
1 'polypeptide(L)'
;MSRRRSREGGERQRFAAFAAEHGLATSDHYLGFADRTVVLLQASADQLAELFESIDDLAELRRPHDIANLLTSLPAFEQAEWVSELRERLQAAAPSAPAVCILDTGVQSGHPLLADSLSTGDAHVADPQWQVEPVHGHGTEMAGLALYGDLQGALAGAQPVALRHRLESVKFFPDTGSNHPDLYGGVTARAVDRPEIQAAGRSRVFMLAVTATSPAPQEDADPHGQRREAGRPTSWSAAVDALAFGRAIDDTDPRLTYLDRDEERRPRLFVISAGNIRDLNASDDHLERTDLEPVEDPAQSWNALTVGAYSAVDDMAGAPEPFAGYVPIAPRGDLSPVSRTSVVFDRKKWPFKPDVVADGGNVAASADGTSVDTPENLALLTTRLQRPGEGFFTTTRDT
;
A
#
# COMPACT_ATOMS: atom_id res chain seq x y z
N MET A 1 12.95 -26.23 30.55
CA MET A 1 12.69 -26.00 29.11
C MET A 1 12.22 -27.22 28.32
N SER A 2 12.10 -28.39 28.89
CA SER A 2 11.79 -29.65 28.11
C SER A 2 10.34 -30.11 28.16
N ARG A 3 9.43 -29.46 28.88
CA ARG A 3 8.01 -29.87 28.99
C ARG A 3 7.00 -29.18 28.08
N ARG A 4 7.35 -28.07 27.42
CA ARG A 4 6.46 -27.35 26.48
C ARG A 4 6.42 -28.03 25.09
N ARG A 5 7.55 -28.49 24.55
CA ARG A 5 7.61 -29.12 23.22
C ARG A 5 6.78 -30.42 23.05
N SER A 6 6.43 -31.12 24.12
CA SER A 6 5.65 -32.36 24.03
C SER A 6 4.12 -32.14 23.98
N ARG A 7 3.62 -30.92 24.19
CA ARG A 7 2.19 -30.59 24.04
C ARG A 7 1.84 -30.17 22.60
N GLU A 8 2.74 -29.47 21.89
CA GLU A 8 2.50 -28.87 20.57
C GLU A 8 2.09 -29.86 19.46
N GLY A 9 2.48 -31.14 19.53
CA GLY A 9 2.06 -32.15 18.57
C GLY A 9 0.70 -32.78 18.85
N GLY A 10 0.22 -32.73 20.09
CA GLY A 10 -1.01 -33.41 20.52
C GLY A 10 -2.28 -32.62 20.19
N GLU A 11 -2.24 -31.29 20.26
CA GLU A 11 -3.38 -30.40 20.03
C GLU A 11 -3.83 -30.45 18.57
N ARG A 12 -2.89 -30.33 17.65
CA ARG A 12 -3.17 -30.45 16.21
C ARG A 12 -3.69 -31.83 15.83
N GLN A 13 -3.14 -32.91 16.42
CA GLN A 13 -3.61 -34.25 16.15
C GLN A 13 -5.04 -34.45 16.66
N ARG A 14 -5.38 -33.96 17.85
CA ARG A 14 -6.73 -33.98 18.39
C ARG A 14 -7.72 -33.22 17.50
N PHE A 15 -7.32 -31.99 17.07
CA PHE A 15 -8.12 -31.18 16.15
C PHE A 15 -8.32 -31.92 14.81
N ALA A 16 -7.27 -32.48 14.22
CA ALA A 16 -7.37 -33.22 12.96
C ALA A 16 -8.27 -34.48 13.07
N ALA A 17 -8.19 -35.21 14.20
CA ALA A 17 -9.07 -36.33 14.47
C ALA A 17 -10.54 -35.88 14.61
N PHE A 18 -10.80 -34.83 15.36
CA PHE A 18 -12.13 -34.22 15.49
C PHE A 18 -12.68 -33.76 14.12
N ALA A 19 -11.87 -33.04 13.35
CA ALA A 19 -12.26 -32.53 12.04
C ALA A 19 -12.64 -33.68 11.08
N ALA A 20 -11.87 -34.77 11.10
CA ALA A 20 -12.15 -35.94 10.30
C ALA A 20 -13.45 -36.67 10.75
N GLU A 21 -13.70 -36.77 12.07
CA GLU A 21 -14.89 -37.42 12.65
C GLU A 21 -16.17 -36.62 12.31
N HIS A 22 -16.10 -35.28 12.28
CA HIS A 22 -17.24 -34.39 12.07
C HIS A 22 -17.34 -33.87 10.62
N GLY A 23 -16.52 -34.40 9.71
CA GLY A 23 -16.55 -34.07 8.29
C GLY A 23 -16.19 -32.61 7.98
N LEU A 24 -15.36 -31.98 8.83
CA LEU A 24 -14.87 -30.64 8.61
C LEU A 24 -13.74 -30.62 7.57
N ALA A 25 -13.86 -29.80 6.55
CA ALA A 25 -12.79 -29.59 5.59
C ALA A 25 -11.70 -28.70 6.20
N THR A 26 -10.51 -29.23 6.38
CA THR A 26 -9.35 -28.50 6.91
C THR A 26 -8.24 -28.43 5.88
N SER A 27 -7.44 -27.36 5.92
CA SER A 27 -6.22 -27.28 5.14
C SER A 27 -5.16 -28.25 5.70
N ASP A 28 -4.39 -28.89 4.80
CA ASP A 28 -3.21 -29.67 5.18
C ASP A 28 -2.08 -28.76 5.70
N HIS A 29 -2.16 -27.50 5.41
CA HIS A 29 -1.20 -26.47 5.84
C HIS A 29 -1.66 -25.78 7.13
N TYR A 30 -0.71 -25.46 7.97
CA TYR A 30 -0.93 -24.77 9.25
C TYR A 30 0.22 -23.83 9.55
N LEU A 31 -0.04 -22.84 10.40
CA LEU A 31 0.99 -21.94 10.93
C LEU A 31 1.30 -22.36 12.37
N GLY A 32 2.57 -22.63 12.65
CA GLY A 32 3.03 -23.05 13.97
C GLY A 32 3.74 -21.91 14.69
N PHE A 33 3.23 -21.51 15.87
CA PHE A 33 3.84 -20.54 16.76
C PHE A 33 4.31 -21.22 18.06
N ALA A 34 5.04 -20.50 18.89
CA ALA A 34 5.59 -21.05 20.13
C ALA A 34 4.51 -21.51 21.13
N ASP A 35 3.33 -20.91 21.11
CA ASP A 35 2.23 -21.13 22.05
C ASP A 35 0.91 -21.56 21.40
N ARG A 36 0.79 -21.49 20.07
CA ARG A 36 -0.44 -21.79 19.35
C ARG A 36 -0.19 -22.36 17.94
N THR A 37 -1.21 -23.00 17.38
CA THR A 37 -1.24 -23.43 15.99
C THR A 37 -2.48 -22.86 15.32
N VAL A 38 -2.32 -22.24 14.17
CA VAL A 38 -3.42 -21.70 13.35
C VAL A 38 -3.71 -22.69 12.21
N VAL A 39 -4.95 -23.11 12.10
CA VAL A 39 -5.44 -24.04 11.07
C VAL A 39 -6.61 -23.39 10.33
N LEU A 40 -6.60 -23.45 9.00
CA LEU A 40 -7.72 -23.02 8.19
C LEU A 40 -8.74 -24.15 8.08
N LEU A 41 -10.01 -23.85 8.40
CA LEU A 41 -11.11 -24.79 8.28
C LEU A 41 -12.30 -24.17 7.54
N GLN A 42 -13.09 -25.04 6.88
CA GLN A 42 -14.38 -24.68 6.32
C GLN A 42 -15.48 -25.44 7.07
N ALA A 43 -16.41 -24.72 7.69
CA ALA A 43 -17.47 -25.28 8.49
C ALA A 43 -18.75 -24.45 8.41
N SER A 44 -19.91 -25.08 8.65
CA SER A 44 -21.19 -24.39 8.87
C SER A 44 -21.28 -23.84 10.30
N ALA A 45 -22.26 -22.97 10.56
CA ALA A 45 -22.49 -22.42 11.90
C ALA A 45 -22.77 -23.52 12.94
N ASP A 46 -23.53 -24.56 12.56
CA ASP A 46 -23.86 -25.69 13.47
C ASP A 46 -22.61 -26.52 13.80
N GLN A 47 -21.74 -26.77 12.79
CA GLN A 47 -20.47 -27.47 13.00
C GLN A 47 -19.50 -26.65 13.88
N LEU A 48 -19.49 -25.32 13.75
CA LEU A 48 -18.71 -24.46 14.62
C LEU A 48 -19.24 -24.48 16.07
N ALA A 49 -20.55 -24.49 16.27
CA ALA A 49 -21.13 -24.61 17.61
C ALA A 49 -20.73 -25.93 18.29
N GLU A 50 -20.75 -27.03 17.56
CA GLU A 50 -20.32 -28.37 18.04
C GLU A 50 -18.80 -28.39 18.36
N LEU A 51 -17.99 -27.70 17.54
CA LEU A 51 -16.56 -27.54 17.77
C LEU A 51 -16.28 -26.85 19.12
N PHE A 52 -16.99 -25.77 19.43
CA PHE A 52 -16.84 -25.03 20.70
C PHE A 52 -17.22 -25.87 21.92
N GLU A 53 -18.17 -26.79 21.79
CA GLU A 53 -18.58 -27.67 22.90
C GLU A 53 -17.64 -28.85 23.11
N SER A 54 -16.87 -29.20 22.08
CA SER A 54 -16.13 -30.49 22.04
C SER A 54 -14.61 -30.32 22.18
N ILE A 55 -14.05 -29.14 21.95
CA ILE A 55 -12.60 -28.88 21.96
C ILE A 55 -12.21 -27.81 22.98
N ASP A 56 -11.58 -28.25 24.07
CA ASP A 56 -11.03 -27.36 25.12
C ASP A 56 -9.76 -26.61 24.68
N ASP A 57 -9.10 -27.07 23.61
CA ASP A 57 -7.84 -26.51 23.13
C ASP A 57 -8.04 -25.33 22.13
N LEU A 58 -9.29 -24.97 21.80
CA LEU A 58 -9.61 -23.89 20.91
C LEU A 58 -9.43 -22.54 21.63
N ALA A 59 -8.41 -21.79 21.27
CA ALA A 59 -8.14 -20.49 21.86
C ALA A 59 -8.95 -19.39 21.18
N GLU A 60 -9.13 -19.45 19.86
CA GLU A 60 -9.78 -18.42 19.09
C GLU A 60 -10.31 -18.95 17.75
N LEU A 61 -11.40 -18.39 17.25
CA LEU A 61 -11.95 -18.62 15.93
C LEU A 61 -12.13 -17.28 15.20
N ARG A 62 -11.54 -17.15 14.00
CA ARG A 62 -11.63 -15.96 13.19
C ARG A 62 -11.94 -16.28 11.72
N ARG A 63 -12.58 -15.36 11.04
CA ARG A 63 -12.69 -15.43 9.58
C ARG A 63 -11.37 -14.98 8.95
N PRO A 64 -10.96 -15.54 7.80
CA PRO A 64 -9.70 -15.15 7.14
C PRO A 64 -9.60 -13.64 6.81
N HIS A 65 -10.70 -12.98 6.50
CA HIS A 65 -10.73 -11.54 6.23
C HIS A 65 -10.71 -10.65 7.49
N ASP A 66 -10.83 -11.23 8.68
CA ASP A 66 -10.69 -10.51 9.96
C ASP A 66 -9.22 -10.41 10.40
N ILE A 67 -8.29 -10.96 9.62
CA ILE A 67 -6.87 -11.04 9.99
C ILE A 67 -6.24 -9.66 10.13
N ALA A 68 -6.61 -8.68 9.31
CA ALA A 68 -6.05 -7.33 9.42
C ALA A 68 -6.30 -6.74 10.81
N ASN A 69 -7.55 -6.78 11.28
CA ASN A 69 -7.91 -6.29 12.63
C ASN A 69 -7.17 -7.05 13.74
N LEU A 70 -7.08 -8.38 13.60
CA LEU A 70 -6.34 -9.20 14.53
C LEU A 70 -4.88 -8.74 14.59
N LEU A 71 -4.20 -8.68 13.44
CA LEU A 71 -2.77 -8.42 13.37
C LEU A 71 -2.41 -7.02 13.84
N THR A 72 -3.19 -6.00 13.49
CA THR A 72 -2.95 -4.62 13.93
C THR A 72 -3.22 -4.42 15.42
N SER A 73 -4.14 -5.20 16.01
CA SER A 73 -4.48 -5.14 17.44
C SER A 73 -3.55 -5.95 18.35
N LEU A 74 -2.76 -6.88 17.79
CA LEU A 74 -1.83 -7.68 18.58
C LEU A 74 -0.71 -6.84 19.19
N PRO A 75 -0.24 -7.17 20.39
CA PRO A 75 0.99 -6.59 20.93
C PRO A 75 2.20 -6.82 20.01
N ALA A 76 3.17 -5.90 20.03
CA ALA A 76 4.34 -5.95 19.14
C ALA A 76 5.10 -7.29 19.20
N PHE A 77 5.18 -7.92 20.37
CA PHE A 77 5.88 -9.21 20.51
C PHE A 77 5.14 -10.37 19.84
N GLU A 78 3.81 -10.34 19.81
CA GLU A 78 3.01 -11.34 19.09
C GLU A 78 3.05 -11.09 17.57
N GLN A 79 3.02 -9.83 17.14
CA GLN A 79 3.25 -9.50 15.71
C GLN A 79 4.64 -9.97 15.25
N ALA A 80 5.67 -9.91 16.12
CA ALA A 80 7.00 -10.41 15.81
C ALA A 80 7.03 -11.94 15.54
N GLU A 81 6.16 -12.72 16.16
CA GLU A 81 6.02 -14.16 15.88
C GLU A 81 5.47 -14.38 14.45
N TRP A 82 4.44 -13.63 14.03
CA TRP A 82 3.92 -13.66 12.67
C TRP A 82 4.96 -13.25 11.63
N VAL A 83 5.73 -12.21 11.92
CA VAL A 83 6.85 -11.77 11.07
C VAL A 83 7.91 -12.88 10.96
N SER A 84 8.26 -13.52 12.06
CA SER A 84 9.27 -14.59 12.07
C SER A 84 8.82 -15.80 11.25
N GLU A 85 7.56 -16.20 11.41
CA GLU A 85 6.97 -17.30 10.65
C GLU A 85 6.95 -17.02 9.15
N LEU A 86 6.48 -15.84 8.73
CA LEU A 86 6.49 -15.46 7.32
C LEU A 86 7.92 -15.43 6.76
N ARG A 87 8.89 -14.89 7.50
CA ARG A 87 10.29 -14.85 7.07
C ARG A 87 10.89 -16.23 6.81
N GLU A 88 10.52 -17.25 7.57
CA GLU A 88 10.97 -18.63 7.33
C GLU A 88 10.49 -19.18 5.98
N ARG A 89 9.38 -18.65 5.45
CA ARG A 89 8.79 -19.04 4.16
C ARG A 89 9.17 -18.11 3.01
N LEU A 90 9.79 -16.96 3.28
CA LEU A 90 10.17 -16.01 2.24
C LEU A 90 11.32 -16.57 1.39
N GLN A 91 11.18 -16.44 0.09
CA GLN A 91 12.21 -16.69 -0.89
C GLN A 91 12.56 -15.36 -1.55
N ALA A 92 13.74 -14.83 -1.23
CA ALA A 92 14.21 -13.56 -1.76
C ALA A 92 14.36 -13.59 -3.28
N ALA A 93 14.10 -12.47 -3.93
CA ALA A 93 14.35 -12.30 -5.36
C ALA A 93 15.85 -12.40 -5.67
N ALA A 94 16.19 -12.89 -6.87
CA ALA A 94 17.58 -12.96 -7.31
C ALA A 94 18.24 -11.57 -7.28
N PRO A 95 19.56 -11.47 -7.03
CA PRO A 95 20.27 -10.18 -7.07
C PRO A 95 20.12 -9.41 -8.38
N SER A 96 19.90 -10.12 -9.49
CA SER A 96 19.68 -9.57 -10.83
C SER A 96 18.20 -9.30 -11.15
N ALA A 97 17.28 -9.57 -10.22
CA ALA A 97 15.87 -9.29 -10.43
C ALA A 97 15.62 -7.78 -10.63
N PRO A 98 14.57 -7.42 -11.37
CA PRO A 98 14.18 -6.01 -11.48
C PRO A 98 13.83 -5.42 -10.11
N ALA A 99 13.84 -4.11 -10.01
CA ALA A 99 13.49 -3.41 -8.79
C ALA A 99 12.24 -2.55 -8.95
N VAL A 100 11.46 -2.41 -7.86
CA VAL A 100 10.51 -1.31 -7.67
C VAL A 100 11.23 -0.24 -6.85
N CYS A 101 11.45 0.91 -7.47
CA CYS A 101 12.08 2.07 -6.83
C CYS A 101 10.99 2.99 -6.27
N ILE A 102 10.93 3.09 -4.96
CA ILE A 102 9.91 3.87 -4.23
C ILE A 102 10.42 5.28 -4.01
N LEU A 103 9.76 6.25 -4.67
CA LEU A 103 10.00 7.68 -4.52
C LEU A 103 8.99 8.24 -3.51
N ASP A 104 9.38 8.32 -2.22
CA ASP A 104 8.47 8.59 -1.13
C ASP A 104 9.17 9.24 0.08
N THR A 105 8.66 9.05 1.28
CA THR A 105 9.24 9.55 2.54
C THR A 105 10.47 8.76 3.02
N GLY A 106 10.95 7.81 2.22
CA GLY A 106 11.97 6.84 2.56
C GLY A 106 11.37 5.52 3.07
N VAL A 107 12.14 4.46 3.01
CA VAL A 107 11.75 3.10 3.43
C VAL A 107 12.68 2.61 4.53
N GLN A 108 12.13 2.04 5.58
CA GLN A 108 12.92 1.43 6.66
C GLN A 108 13.56 0.12 6.18
N SER A 109 14.81 0.20 5.75
CA SER A 109 15.56 -0.96 5.24
C SER A 109 15.78 -2.05 6.29
N GLY A 110 15.75 -1.70 7.57
CA GLY A 110 15.86 -2.64 8.69
C GLY A 110 14.55 -3.36 9.05
N HIS A 111 13.42 -3.05 8.41
CA HIS A 111 12.16 -3.76 8.67
C HIS A 111 12.29 -5.23 8.26
N PRO A 112 11.97 -6.20 9.16
CA PRO A 112 12.26 -7.62 8.93
C PRO A 112 11.69 -8.21 7.63
N LEU A 113 10.51 -7.75 7.21
CA LEU A 113 9.87 -8.21 5.97
C LEU A 113 10.38 -7.50 4.70
N LEU A 114 11.18 -6.43 4.82
CA LEU A 114 11.72 -5.66 3.71
C LEU A 114 13.22 -5.87 3.52
N ALA A 115 13.94 -6.24 4.58
CA ALA A 115 15.40 -6.27 4.64
C ALA A 115 16.05 -7.18 3.58
N ASP A 116 15.41 -8.29 3.22
CA ASP A 116 15.92 -9.21 2.19
C ASP A 116 15.73 -8.69 0.75
N SER A 117 14.86 -7.67 0.57
CA SER A 117 14.56 -7.06 -0.72
C SER A 117 15.18 -5.68 -0.90
N LEU A 118 15.41 -4.94 0.19
CA LEU A 118 15.99 -3.59 0.20
C LEU A 118 17.33 -3.60 0.93
N SER A 119 18.44 -3.57 0.20
CA SER A 119 19.74 -3.40 0.81
C SER A 119 19.98 -1.94 1.23
N THR A 120 20.83 -1.72 2.22
CA THR A 120 21.20 -0.37 2.65
C THR A 120 21.87 0.45 1.53
N GLY A 121 22.52 -0.20 0.57
CA GLY A 121 23.10 0.44 -0.60
C GLY A 121 22.07 0.86 -1.65
N ASP A 122 20.85 0.32 -1.59
CA ASP A 122 19.73 0.65 -2.49
C ASP A 122 18.75 1.68 -1.86
N ALA A 123 19.09 2.20 -0.66
CA ALA A 123 18.34 3.26 0.01
C ALA A 123 19.07 4.61 -0.17
N HIS A 124 18.37 5.57 -0.75
CA HIS A 124 18.94 6.86 -1.18
C HIS A 124 18.10 8.04 -0.68
N VAL A 125 18.64 9.23 -0.88
CA VAL A 125 17.97 10.51 -0.65
C VAL A 125 18.09 11.39 -1.90
N ALA A 126 17.05 12.15 -2.22
CA ALA A 126 17.09 13.11 -3.34
C ALA A 126 18.02 14.29 -3.02
N ASP A 127 18.05 14.73 -1.76
CA ASP A 127 18.96 15.76 -1.27
C ASP A 127 20.02 15.14 -0.34
N PRO A 128 21.32 15.29 -0.62
CA PRO A 128 22.39 14.69 0.20
C PRO A 128 22.47 15.23 1.63
N GLN A 129 21.75 16.29 1.98
CA GLN A 129 21.68 16.81 3.34
C GLN A 129 20.66 16.04 4.21
N TRP A 130 19.80 15.22 3.61
CA TRP A 130 18.79 14.46 4.34
C TRP A 130 19.38 13.16 4.88
N GLN A 131 18.78 12.68 5.98
CA GLN A 131 19.07 11.32 6.48
C GLN A 131 18.31 10.29 5.67
N VAL A 132 18.92 9.12 5.46
CA VAL A 132 18.30 8.02 4.70
C VAL A 132 17.13 7.39 5.48
N GLU A 133 17.28 7.29 6.81
CA GLU A 133 16.25 6.71 7.66
C GLU A 133 14.94 7.50 7.58
N PRO A 134 13.79 6.84 7.40
CA PRO A 134 12.50 7.51 7.33
C PRO A 134 12.03 7.98 8.71
N VAL A 135 11.40 9.16 8.74
CA VAL A 135 10.68 9.69 9.92
C VAL A 135 9.17 9.43 9.77
N HIS A 136 8.70 9.38 8.54
CA HIS A 136 7.30 9.12 8.19
C HIS A 136 7.13 7.70 7.64
N GLY A 137 5.99 7.06 7.93
CA GLY A 137 5.74 5.64 7.64
C GLY A 137 5.39 5.34 6.19
N HIS A 138 4.82 6.30 5.46
CA HIS A 138 4.19 6.09 4.17
C HIS A 138 5.07 5.32 3.16
N GLY A 139 6.32 5.68 2.98
CA GLY A 139 7.22 4.93 2.08
C GLY A 139 7.46 3.48 2.52
N THR A 140 7.49 3.20 3.83
CA THR A 140 7.61 1.83 4.36
C THR A 140 6.34 1.03 4.10
N GLU A 141 5.18 1.64 4.22
CA GLU A 141 3.87 1.06 3.93
C GLU A 141 3.73 0.73 2.44
N MET A 142 4.13 1.66 1.57
CA MET A 142 4.18 1.44 0.13
C MET A 142 5.16 0.33 -0.28
N ALA A 143 6.26 0.17 0.44
CA ALA A 143 7.21 -0.92 0.23
C ALA A 143 6.59 -2.29 0.52
N GLY A 144 5.81 -2.41 1.59
CA GLY A 144 5.04 -3.61 1.91
C GLY A 144 4.05 -3.95 0.80
N LEU A 145 3.24 -2.99 0.37
CA LEU A 145 2.29 -3.17 -0.74
C LEU A 145 3.00 -3.55 -2.04
N ALA A 146 4.15 -2.94 -2.36
CA ALA A 146 4.90 -3.26 -3.56
C ALA A 146 5.42 -4.70 -3.57
N LEU A 147 5.80 -5.27 -2.42
CA LEU A 147 6.31 -6.64 -2.33
C LEU A 147 5.21 -7.70 -2.23
N TYR A 148 4.18 -7.44 -1.46
CA TYR A 148 3.22 -8.45 -1.02
C TYR A 148 1.81 -8.23 -1.56
N GLY A 149 1.49 -7.03 -2.06
CA GLY A 149 0.10 -6.61 -2.21
C GLY A 149 -0.55 -6.49 -0.83
N ASP A 150 -1.75 -7.05 -0.66
CA ASP A 150 -2.33 -7.21 0.67
C ASP A 150 -1.57 -8.29 1.45
N LEU A 151 -0.87 -7.87 2.49
CA LEU A 151 -0.02 -8.74 3.31
C LEU A 151 -0.80 -9.84 4.04
N GLN A 152 -2.12 -9.68 4.22
CA GLN A 152 -2.99 -10.69 4.84
C GLN A 152 -2.84 -12.05 4.16
N GLY A 153 -2.84 -12.09 2.83
CA GLY A 153 -2.72 -13.33 2.07
C GLY A 153 -1.41 -14.07 2.33
N ALA A 154 -0.31 -13.33 2.48
CA ALA A 154 0.99 -13.91 2.79
C ALA A 154 1.08 -14.42 4.23
N LEU A 155 0.50 -13.71 5.19
CA LEU A 155 0.51 -14.09 6.61
C LEU A 155 -0.46 -15.25 6.90
N ALA A 156 -1.65 -15.25 6.31
CA ALA A 156 -2.64 -16.31 6.49
C ALA A 156 -2.25 -17.63 5.78
N GLY A 157 -1.36 -17.58 4.79
CA GLY A 157 -0.91 -18.74 4.03
C GLY A 157 0.19 -19.50 4.75
N ALA A 158 0.34 -20.80 4.43
CA ALA A 158 1.46 -21.63 4.90
C ALA A 158 2.43 -22.01 3.75
N GLN A 159 2.20 -21.49 2.54
CA GLN A 159 3.04 -21.79 1.39
C GLN A 159 4.27 -20.86 1.34
N PRO A 160 5.37 -21.30 0.71
CA PRO A 160 6.49 -20.41 0.42
C PRO A 160 6.05 -19.18 -0.39
N VAL A 161 6.52 -18.01 0.01
CA VAL A 161 6.26 -16.74 -0.67
C VAL A 161 7.49 -16.34 -1.46
N ALA A 162 7.44 -16.50 -2.78
CA ALA A 162 8.54 -16.16 -3.67
C ALA A 162 8.46 -14.69 -4.10
N LEU A 163 9.40 -13.88 -3.66
CA LEU A 163 9.54 -12.49 -4.09
C LEU A 163 10.16 -12.45 -5.49
N ARG A 164 9.58 -11.69 -6.41
CA ARG A 164 9.97 -11.66 -7.82
C ARG A 164 10.80 -10.44 -8.19
N HIS A 165 10.86 -9.46 -7.33
CA HIS A 165 11.57 -8.21 -7.54
C HIS A 165 12.20 -7.73 -6.23
N ARG A 166 13.14 -6.82 -6.37
CA ARG A 166 13.80 -6.13 -5.28
C ARG A 166 13.15 -4.78 -5.03
N LEU A 167 13.53 -4.14 -3.94
CA LEU A 167 13.20 -2.75 -3.67
C LEU A 167 14.43 -1.86 -3.83
N GLU A 168 14.17 -0.66 -4.29
CA GLU A 168 15.02 0.52 -4.14
C GLU A 168 14.19 1.62 -3.48
N SER A 169 14.80 2.50 -2.74
CA SER A 169 14.11 3.60 -2.07
C SER A 169 14.85 4.90 -2.30
N VAL A 170 14.12 5.95 -2.64
CA VAL A 170 14.66 7.30 -2.63
C VAL A 170 13.76 8.18 -1.78
N LYS A 171 14.30 8.71 -0.70
CA LYS A 171 13.59 9.69 0.12
C LYS A 171 13.44 10.98 -0.68
N PHE A 172 12.19 11.28 -1.00
CA PHE A 172 11.78 12.36 -1.91
C PHE A 172 11.38 13.63 -1.14
N PHE A 173 10.97 13.47 0.13
CA PHE A 173 10.56 14.55 1.00
C PHE A 173 11.52 14.76 2.17
N PRO A 174 11.70 16.02 2.62
CA PRO A 174 12.42 16.30 3.86
C PRO A 174 11.66 15.76 5.07
N ASP A 175 12.37 15.56 6.19
CA ASP A 175 11.76 15.11 7.45
C ASP A 175 10.82 16.15 8.06
N THR A 176 11.05 17.42 7.76
CA THR A 176 10.24 18.55 8.22
C THR A 176 9.98 19.52 7.07
N GLY A 177 8.78 20.04 7.00
CA GLY A 177 8.36 20.92 5.92
C GLY A 177 8.00 20.16 4.64
N SER A 178 8.07 20.84 3.50
CA SER A 178 7.77 20.30 2.17
C SER A 178 8.73 20.86 1.13
N ASN A 179 8.88 20.15 0.03
CA ASN A 179 9.54 20.72 -1.14
C ASN A 179 8.72 21.89 -1.69
N HIS A 180 9.41 22.90 -2.24
CA HIS A 180 8.70 23.97 -2.94
C HIS A 180 8.02 23.38 -4.18
N PRO A 181 6.73 23.65 -4.44
CA PRO A 181 5.99 23.05 -5.56
C PRO A 181 6.66 23.21 -6.92
N ASP A 182 7.27 24.36 -7.18
CA ASP A 182 7.97 24.64 -8.45
C ASP A 182 9.23 23.79 -8.66
N LEU A 183 9.71 23.11 -7.62
CA LEU A 183 10.93 22.30 -7.65
C LEU A 183 10.67 20.80 -7.78
N TYR A 184 9.42 20.33 -7.70
CA TYR A 184 9.11 18.88 -7.74
C TYR A 184 9.69 18.17 -8.97
N GLY A 185 9.70 18.81 -10.14
CA GLY A 185 10.31 18.24 -11.34
C GLY A 185 11.81 17.98 -11.17
N GLY A 186 12.56 18.94 -10.58
CA GLY A 186 13.98 18.80 -10.29
C GLY A 186 14.26 17.76 -9.20
N VAL A 187 13.46 17.77 -8.13
CA VAL A 187 13.57 16.75 -7.06
C VAL A 187 13.34 15.35 -7.63
N THR A 188 12.34 15.19 -8.52
CA THR A 188 12.07 13.90 -9.20
C THR A 188 13.26 13.48 -10.06
N ALA A 189 13.88 14.40 -10.80
CA ALA A 189 15.07 14.10 -11.60
C ALA A 189 16.23 13.60 -10.73
N ARG A 190 16.56 14.32 -9.65
CA ARG A 190 17.58 13.87 -8.69
C ARG A 190 17.26 12.53 -8.06
N ALA A 191 15.99 12.29 -7.72
CA ALA A 191 15.56 11.03 -7.14
C ALA A 191 15.73 9.86 -8.12
N VAL A 192 15.46 10.07 -9.40
CA VAL A 192 15.65 9.07 -10.46
C VAL A 192 17.14 8.76 -10.68
N ASP A 193 17.99 9.76 -10.66
CA ASP A 193 19.43 9.60 -10.91
C ASP A 193 20.12 8.74 -9.83
N ARG A 194 19.68 8.79 -8.57
CA ARG A 194 20.35 8.08 -7.47
C ARG A 194 20.46 6.57 -7.69
N PRO A 195 19.36 5.82 -7.89
CA PRO A 195 19.44 4.38 -8.13
C PRO A 195 20.06 4.06 -9.51
N GLU A 196 19.94 4.94 -10.51
CA GLU A 196 20.54 4.73 -11.82
C GLU A 196 22.07 4.85 -11.80
N ILE A 197 22.61 5.76 -10.99
CA ILE A 197 24.06 5.85 -10.77
C ILE A 197 24.56 4.63 -10.00
N GLN A 198 23.85 4.21 -8.96
CA GLN A 198 24.24 3.08 -8.11
C GLN A 198 24.18 1.74 -8.87
N ALA A 199 23.17 1.52 -9.69
CA ALA A 199 22.93 0.26 -10.38
C ALA A 199 22.43 0.50 -11.81
N ALA A 200 23.29 1.04 -12.67
CA ALA A 200 22.94 1.48 -14.03
C ALA A 200 22.36 0.36 -14.93
N GLY A 201 22.72 -0.90 -14.70
CA GLY A 201 22.24 -2.06 -15.46
C GLY A 201 20.96 -2.70 -14.92
N ARG A 202 20.41 -2.23 -13.79
CA ARG A 202 19.23 -2.83 -13.17
C ARG A 202 17.97 -2.32 -13.84
N SER A 203 17.12 -3.24 -14.28
CA SER A 203 15.77 -2.91 -14.73
C SER A 203 14.93 -2.45 -13.53
N ARG A 204 14.18 -1.35 -13.68
CA ARG A 204 13.36 -0.81 -12.58
C ARG A 204 12.07 -0.19 -13.06
N VAL A 205 11.11 -0.13 -12.13
CA VAL A 205 9.90 0.66 -12.21
C VAL A 205 9.98 1.72 -11.13
N PHE A 206 9.75 2.97 -11.46
CA PHE A 206 9.67 4.06 -10.50
C PHE A 206 8.22 4.16 -10.01
N MET A 207 8.01 4.03 -8.71
CA MET A 207 6.73 4.15 -8.05
C MET A 207 6.67 5.49 -7.33
N LEU A 208 5.63 6.28 -7.63
CA LEU A 208 5.37 7.58 -7.02
C LEU A 208 3.93 7.58 -6.47
N ALA A 209 3.78 7.19 -5.21
CA ALA A 209 2.49 7.12 -4.53
C ALA A 209 2.12 8.42 -3.81
N VAL A 210 2.89 9.47 -4.01
CA VAL A 210 2.68 10.80 -3.44
C VAL A 210 2.25 11.78 -4.51
N THR A 211 1.29 12.63 -4.17
CA THR A 211 0.70 13.60 -5.07
C THR A 211 0.64 14.99 -4.40
N ALA A 212 0.63 16.03 -5.22
CA ALA A 212 0.38 17.38 -4.76
C ALA A 212 -1.07 17.77 -5.02
N THR A 213 -1.76 18.15 -3.96
CA THR A 213 -3.09 18.73 -4.06
C THR A 213 -3.03 20.11 -4.71
N SER A 214 -3.99 20.42 -5.58
CA SER A 214 -4.18 21.81 -5.99
C SER A 214 -4.51 22.67 -4.76
N PRO A 215 -3.97 23.92 -4.68
CA PRO A 215 -4.31 24.83 -3.59
C PRO A 215 -5.83 24.96 -3.47
N ALA A 216 -6.34 24.96 -2.24
CA ALA A 216 -7.75 25.24 -1.99
C ALA A 216 -8.17 26.57 -2.65
N PRO A 217 -9.41 26.69 -3.19
CA PRO A 217 -9.91 27.94 -3.71
C PRO A 217 -9.77 29.05 -2.67
N GLN A 218 -9.16 30.17 -3.05
CA GLN A 218 -9.26 31.37 -2.23
C GLN A 218 -10.73 31.85 -2.27
N GLU A 219 -11.25 32.30 -1.13
CA GLU A 219 -12.67 32.69 -0.98
C GLU A 219 -13.17 33.73 -2.03
N ASP A 220 -12.24 34.51 -2.61
CA ASP A 220 -12.54 35.54 -3.62
C ASP A 220 -12.36 35.07 -5.08
N ALA A 221 -12.00 33.80 -5.31
CA ALA A 221 -11.78 33.29 -6.65
C ALA A 221 -13.07 32.72 -7.24
N ASP A 222 -13.29 32.96 -8.55
CA ASP A 222 -14.41 32.37 -9.30
C ASP A 222 -14.41 30.85 -9.09
N PRO A 223 -15.38 30.27 -8.35
CA PRO A 223 -15.45 28.84 -8.07
C PRO A 223 -15.45 27.99 -9.35
N HIS A 224 -15.99 28.52 -10.43
CA HIS A 224 -16.03 27.84 -11.73
C HIS A 224 -14.71 27.97 -12.50
N GLY A 225 -13.97 29.05 -12.34
CA GLY A 225 -12.66 29.26 -12.97
C GLY A 225 -11.59 28.33 -12.41
N GLN A 226 -11.55 28.14 -11.07
CA GLN A 226 -10.58 27.28 -10.42
C GLN A 226 -10.85 25.80 -10.64
N ARG A 227 -12.11 25.35 -10.64
CA ARG A 227 -12.47 23.98 -11.00
C ARG A 227 -12.09 23.66 -12.45
N ARG A 228 -12.10 24.63 -13.35
CA ARG A 228 -11.70 24.45 -14.76
C ARG A 228 -10.21 24.23 -14.94
N GLU A 229 -9.37 24.65 -13.99
CA GLU A 229 -7.92 24.49 -14.05
C GLU A 229 -7.39 23.34 -13.14
N ALA A 230 -8.22 22.84 -12.24
CA ALA A 230 -7.86 21.72 -11.40
C ALA A 230 -7.52 20.49 -12.26
N GLY A 231 -6.47 19.77 -11.89
CA GLY A 231 -5.98 18.60 -12.62
C GLY A 231 -5.30 18.89 -13.96
N ARG A 232 -5.04 20.15 -14.30
CA ARG A 232 -4.27 20.51 -15.51
C ARG A 232 -2.83 19.96 -15.42
N PRO A 233 -2.22 19.61 -16.58
CA PRO A 233 -0.79 19.30 -16.61
C PRO A 233 0.06 20.43 -16.07
N THR A 234 1.09 20.10 -15.31
CA THR A 234 1.98 21.05 -14.61
C THR A 234 3.42 20.89 -15.07
N SER A 235 4.34 21.70 -14.51
CA SER A 235 5.77 21.52 -14.69
C SER A 235 6.25 20.17 -14.14
N TRP A 236 5.63 19.65 -13.08
CA TRP A 236 5.98 18.35 -12.51
C TRP A 236 5.55 17.21 -13.43
N SER A 237 4.31 17.17 -13.89
CA SER A 237 3.87 16.14 -14.84
C SER A 237 4.68 16.19 -16.15
N ALA A 238 5.06 17.37 -16.63
CA ALA A 238 5.91 17.52 -17.80
C ALA A 238 7.36 17.01 -17.55
N ALA A 239 7.89 17.19 -16.35
CA ALA A 239 9.18 16.61 -15.96
C ALA A 239 9.11 15.08 -15.91
N VAL A 240 8.04 14.50 -15.32
CA VAL A 240 7.81 13.06 -15.34
C VAL A 240 7.71 12.54 -16.78
N ASP A 241 7.00 13.24 -17.66
CA ASP A 241 6.92 12.88 -19.10
C ASP A 241 8.28 12.84 -19.77
N ALA A 242 9.13 13.84 -19.50
CA ALA A 242 10.49 13.87 -20.05
C ALA A 242 11.38 12.75 -19.52
N LEU A 243 11.33 12.50 -18.21
CA LEU A 243 12.06 11.41 -17.55
C LEU A 243 11.59 10.04 -18.06
N ALA A 244 10.28 9.83 -18.19
CA ALA A 244 9.70 8.60 -18.74
C ALA A 244 10.13 8.37 -20.20
N PHE A 245 10.21 9.44 -20.99
CA PHE A 245 10.70 9.36 -22.38
C PHE A 245 12.23 9.12 -22.47
N GLY A 246 12.93 9.11 -21.36
CA GLY A 246 14.38 8.85 -21.30
C GLY A 246 15.23 10.10 -21.40
N ARG A 247 14.66 11.31 -21.25
CA ARG A 247 15.44 12.55 -21.16
C ARG A 247 16.08 12.69 -19.78
N ALA A 248 17.24 13.35 -19.74
CA ALA A 248 17.81 13.86 -18.51
C ALA A 248 17.35 15.31 -18.29
N ILE A 249 17.29 15.72 -17.02
CA ILE A 249 16.97 17.08 -16.60
C ILE A 249 18.19 17.62 -15.87
N ASP A 250 18.68 18.79 -16.30
CA ASP A 250 19.70 19.55 -15.56
C ASP A 250 18.96 20.50 -14.60
N ASP A 251 19.19 20.34 -13.31
CA ASP A 251 18.64 21.17 -12.25
C ASP A 251 19.70 22.06 -11.57
N THR A 252 20.91 22.14 -12.13
CA THR A 252 21.99 23.00 -11.62
C THR A 252 21.75 24.48 -11.89
N ASP A 253 20.93 24.79 -12.91
CA ASP A 253 20.42 26.15 -13.19
C ASP A 253 19.05 26.32 -12.49
N PRO A 254 18.65 27.51 -12.02
CA PRO A 254 17.29 27.80 -11.58
C PRO A 254 16.20 27.51 -12.64
N ARG A 255 16.60 27.19 -13.86
CA ARG A 255 15.71 26.73 -14.92
C ARG A 255 15.90 25.25 -15.14
N LEU A 256 14.80 24.48 -15.04
CA LEU A 256 14.81 23.08 -15.48
C LEU A 256 15.15 23.04 -16.98
N THR A 257 16.32 22.53 -17.32
CA THR A 257 16.77 22.40 -18.70
C THR A 257 16.74 20.92 -19.08
N TYR A 258 15.97 20.60 -20.10
CA TYR A 258 15.99 19.25 -20.68
C TYR A 258 17.25 19.08 -21.52
N LEU A 259 18.12 18.18 -21.11
CA LEU A 259 19.31 17.84 -21.86
C LEU A 259 18.93 17.01 -23.09
N ASP A 260 19.02 17.60 -24.27
CA ASP A 260 18.98 16.86 -25.53
C ASP A 260 20.33 16.17 -25.72
N ARG A 261 20.44 14.93 -25.24
CA ARG A 261 21.55 14.06 -25.63
C ARG A 261 21.07 13.23 -26.82
N ASP A 262 21.78 13.34 -27.94
CA ASP A 262 21.61 12.45 -29.10
C ASP A 262 22.00 10.98 -28.79
N GLU A 263 22.47 10.72 -27.58
CA GLU A 263 22.87 9.42 -27.08
C GLU A 263 21.67 8.62 -26.53
N GLU A 264 21.78 7.32 -26.55
CA GLU A 264 20.78 6.31 -26.21
C GLU A 264 19.78 6.75 -25.12
N ARG A 265 18.57 7.08 -25.55
CA ARG A 265 17.45 7.33 -24.65
C ARG A 265 17.13 6.05 -23.89
N ARG A 266 17.02 6.14 -22.58
CA ARG A 266 16.61 5.04 -21.70
C ARG A 266 15.20 5.33 -21.16
N PRO A 267 14.14 4.86 -21.83
CA PRO A 267 12.77 5.02 -21.35
C PRO A 267 12.62 4.42 -19.95
N ARG A 268 11.85 5.08 -19.11
CA ARG A 268 11.57 4.66 -17.75
C ARG A 268 10.08 4.47 -17.57
N LEU A 269 9.69 3.42 -16.84
CA LEU A 269 8.31 3.24 -16.43
C LEU A 269 8.08 3.91 -15.08
N PHE A 270 7.16 4.86 -15.06
CA PHE A 270 6.61 5.46 -13.84
C PHE A 270 5.21 4.91 -13.59
N VAL A 271 4.95 4.50 -12.36
CA VAL A 271 3.64 4.14 -11.84
C VAL A 271 3.26 5.16 -10.78
N ILE A 272 2.16 5.87 -10.98
CA ILE A 272 1.80 7.05 -10.19
C ILE A 272 0.37 6.88 -9.65
N SER A 273 0.15 7.26 -8.39
CA SER A 273 -1.19 7.34 -7.80
C SER A 273 -2.03 8.42 -8.47
N ALA A 274 -3.32 8.16 -8.68
CA ALA A 274 -4.27 9.17 -9.16
C ALA A 274 -4.54 10.30 -8.14
N GLY A 275 -4.17 10.09 -6.89
CA GLY A 275 -4.49 10.95 -5.76
C GLY A 275 -5.73 10.49 -5.00
N ASN A 276 -5.97 11.08 -3.82
CA ASN A 276 -7.02 10.68 -2.90
C ASN A 276 -8.06 11.78 -2.70
N ILE A 277 -9.35 11.39 -2.65
CA ILE A 277 -10.43 12.23 -2.13
C ILE A 277 -10.43 12.06 -0.61
N ARG A 278 -10.25 13.16 0.13
CA ARG A 278 -10.08 13.13 1.59
C ARG A 278 -11.30 13.61 2.37
N ASP A 279 -12.18 14.41 1.73
CA ASP A 279 -13.35 15.05 2.34
C ASP A 279 -14.65 14.37 1.89
N LEU A 280 -14.77 13.08 2.18
CA LEU A 280 -15.94 12.28 1.87
C LEU A 280 -17.08 12.56 2.86
N ASN A 281 -18.30 12.66 2.33
CA ASN A 281 -19.51 12.72 3.14
C ASN A 281 -20.35 11.47 2.90
N ALA A 282 -20.97 10.96 3.96
CA ALA A 282 -21.80 9.77 3.91
C ALA A 282 -23.04 9.90 3.00
N SER A 283 -23.46 11.13 2.70
CA SER A 283 -24.61 11.43 1.82
C SER A 283 -24.24 11.57 0.35
N ASP A 284 -22.95 11.58 0.02
CA ASP A 284 -22.50 11.77 -1.37
C ASP A 284 -22.68 10.47 -2.18
N ASP A 285 -23.12 10.59 -3.41
CA ASP A 285 -22.91 9.54 -4.39
C ASP A 285 -21.43 9.51 -4.73
N HIS A 286 -20.76 8.41 -4.40
CA HIS A 286 -19.30 8.32 -4.55
C HIS A 286 -18.85 8.41 -6.01
N LEU A 287 -19.64 7.92 -6.96
CA LEU A 287 -19.31 8.00 -8.38
C LEU A 287 -19.45 9.44 -8.90
N GLU A 288 -20.55 10.13 -8.54
CA GLU A 288 -20.69 11.56 -8.86
C GLU A 288 -19.58 12.38 -8.21
N ARG A 289 -19.17 12.03 -7.00
CA ARG A 289 -18.06 12.70 -6.31
C ARG A 289 -16.73 12.49 -7.03
N THR A 290 -16.38 11.27 -7.42
CA THR A 290 -15.14 10.96 -8.15
C THR A 290 -15.11 11.62 -9.53
N ASP A 291 -16.24 11.79 -10.19
CA ASP A 291 -16.34 12.49 -11.47
C ASP A 291 -15.99 13.98 -11.37
N LEU A 292 -16.17 14.58 -10.19
CA LEU A 292 -15.87 15.99 -9.93
C LEU A 292 -14.47 16.24 -9.40
N GLU A 293 -13.75 15.19 -8.98
CA GLU A 293 -12.42 15.29 -8.38
C GLU A 293 -11.33 14.90 -9.38
N PRO A 294 -10.61 15.88 -9.95
CA PRO A 294 -9.56 15.62 -10.92
C PRO A 294 -8.36 14.91 -10.29
N VAL A 295 -7.65 14.10 -11.09
CA VAL A 295 -6.38 13.51 -10.67
C VAL A 295 -5.40 14.57 -10.16
N GLU A 296 -4.63 14.23 -9.14
CA GLU A 296 -3.65 15.12 -8.53
C GLU A 296 -2.31 15.09 -9.29
N ASP A 297 -1.53 16.16 -9.15
CA ASP A 297 -0.22 16.28 -9.77
C ASP A 297 0.78 15.27 -9.15
N PRO A 298 1.56 14.51 -9.95
CA PRO A 298 1.75 14.56 -11.39
C PRO A 298 0.98 13.48 -12.19
N ALA A 299 -0.12 12.96 -11.67
CA ALA A 299 -0.87 11.85 -12.27
C ALA A 299 -1.42 12.14 -13.68
N GLN A 300 -1.50 13.41 -14.08
CA GLN A 300 -1.86 13.82 -15.45
C GLN A 300 -0.72 13.71 -16.46
N SER A 301 0.41 13.12 -16.08
CA SER A 301 1.51 12.80 -17.01
C SER A 301 1.04 11.87 -18.13
N TRP A 302 1.43 12.15 -19.39
CA TRP A 302 1.09 11.34 -20.55
C TRP A 302 1.83 10.01 -20.60
N ASN A 303 3.08 10.00 -20.17
CA ASN A 303 4.01 8.87 -20.34
C ASN A 303 4.11 8.00 -19.08
N ALA A 304 3.43 8.35 -17.99
CA ALA A 304 3.35 7.54 -16.80
C ALA A 304 2.07 6.68 -16.79
N LEU A 305 2.12 5.53 -16.13
CA LEU A 305 0.96 4.72 -15.82
C LEU A 305 0.32 5.26 -14.53
N THR A 306 -0.85 5.87 -14.65
CA THR A 306 -1.60 6.36 -13.49
C THR A 306 -2.56 5.30 -13.01
N VAL A 307 -2.54 5.03 -11.72
CA VAL A 307 -3.34 3.99 -11.06
C VAL A 307 -4.35 4.65 -10.13
N GLY A 308 -5.63 4.39 -10.38
CA GLY A 308 -6.74 4.69 -9.48
C GLY A 308 -7.06 3.51 -8.56
N ALA A 309 -8.12 3.63 -7.79
CA ALA A 309 -8.53 2.62 -6.84
C ALA A 309 -9.92 2.05 -7.14
N TYR A 310 -10.10 0.74 -6.96
CA TYR A 310 -11.40 0.10 -6.84
C TYR A 310 -11.53 -0.60 -5.49
N SER A 311 -12.75 -0.92 -5.07
CA SER A 311 -13.03 -1.60 -3.81
C SER A 311 -13.19 -3.11 -4.05
N ALA A 312 -12.24 -3.92 -3.55
CA ALA A 312 -12.35 -5.37 -3.64
C ALA A 312 -13.22 -5.98 -2.54
N VAL A 313 -13.49 -5.24 -1.46
CA VAL A 313 -14.22 -5.70 -0.28
C VAL A 313 -15.32 -4.71 0.10
N ASP A 314 -16.51 -5.24 0.40
CA ASP A 314 -17.68 -4.50 0.93
C ASP A 314 -18.32 -5.22 2.12
N ASP A 315 -17.60 -6.14 2.76
CA ASP A 315 -18.11 -6.92 3.91
C ASP A 315 -17.64 -6.29 5.22
N MET A 316 -18.61 -5.90 6.06
CA MET A 316 -18.38 -5.36 7.41
C MET A 316 -18.42 -6.44 8.50
N ALA A 317 -18.59 -7.71 8.14
CA ALA A 317 -18.51 -8.78 9.12
C ALA A 317 -17.13 -8.84 9.75
N GLY A 318 -17.05 -8.77 11.08
CA GLY A 318 -15.78 -8.74 11.81
C GLY A 318 -15.13 -7.35 11.91
N ALA A 319 -15.80 -6.28 11.46
CA ALA A 319 -15.32 -4.93 11.71
C ALA A 319 -15.16 -4.67 13.22
N PRO A 320 -14.16 -3.88 13.64
CA PRO A 320 -13.99 -3.49 15.04
C PRO A 320 -15.25 -2.85 15.61
N GLU A 321 -15.45 -3.01 16.92
CA GLU A 321 -16.65 -2.51 17.61
C GLU A 321 -16.98 -1.03 17.36
N PRO A 322 -16.01 -0.10 17.26
CA PRO A 322 -16.31 1.29 16.93
C PRO A 322 -17.02 1.48 15.59
N PHE A 323 -16.97 0.51 14.68
CA PHE A 323 -17.60 0.52 13.36
C PHE A 323 -18.88 -0.34 13.29
N ALA A 324 -19.42 -0.74 14.44
CA ALA A 324 -20.67 -1.50 14.48
C ALA A 324 -21.80 -0.70 13.81
N GLY A 325 -22.44 -1.29 12.80
CA GLY A 325 -23.52 -0.64 12.05
C GLY A 325 -23.09 0.30 10.93
N TYR A 326 -21.78 0.45 10.68
CA TYR A 326 -21.30 1.14 9.48
C TYR A 326 -21.63 0.34 8.22
N VAL A 327 -21.82 1.05 7.11
CA VAL A 327 -22.15 0.47 5.80
C VAL A 327 -21.09 0.90 4.79
N PRO A 328 -20.47 -0.03 4.04
CA PRO A 328 -19.52 0.31 2.98
C PRO A 328 -20.16 1.23 1.94
N ILE A 329 -19.42 2.24 1.48
CA ILE A 329 -19.95 3.21 0.51
C ILE A 329 -19.93 2.60 -0.89
N ALA A 330 -18.82 1.98 -1.32
CA ALA A 330 -18.75 1.35 -2.63
C ALA A 330 -19.12 -0.14 -2.55
N PRO A 331 -19.97 -0.64 -3.46
CA PRO A 331 -20.14 -2.08 -3.67
C PRO A 331 -18.83 -2.71 -4.14
N ARG A 332 -18.68 -4.01 -3.85
CA ARG A 332 -17.52 -4.78 -4.31
C ARG A 332 -17.36 -4.72 -5.83
N GLY A 333 -16.15 -4.36 -6.27
CA GLY A 333 -15.79 -4.25 -7.68
C GLY A 333 -16.06 -2.89 -8.29
N ASP A 334 -16.65 -1.97 -7.54
CA ASP A 334 -16.89 -0.60 -7.97
C ASP A 334 -15.67 0.30 -7.70
N LEU A 335 -15.66 1.49 -8.28
CA LEU A 335 -14.61 2.48 -8.05
C LEU A 335 -14.57 2.84 -6.56
N SER A 336 -13.38 2.85 -5.96
CA SER A 336 -13.23 3.23 -4.56
C SER A 336 -13.65 4.69 -4.35
N PRO A 337 -14.37 5.02 -3.26
CA PRO A 337 -14.80 6.38 -2.97
C PRO A 337 -13.65 7.38 -2.84
N VAL A 338 -12.44 6.90 -2.54
CA VAL A 338 -11.25 7.74 -2.44
C VAL A 338 -10.55 7.98 -3.78
N SER A 339 -10.94 7.27 -4.86
CA SER A 339 -10.27 7.37 -6.16
C SER A 339 -10.60 8.67 -6.87
N ARG A 340 -9.61 9.22 -7.58
CA ARG A 340 -9.77 10.40 -8.44
C ARG A 340 -9.81 10.01 -9.91
N THR A 341 -10.44 10.81 -10.74
CA THR A 341 -10.59 10.58 -12.19
C THR A 341 -10.22 11.81 -13.01
N SER A 342 -10.35 11.72 -14.33
CA SER A 342 -10.19 12.84 -15.25
C SER A 342 -11.48 13.21 -16.00
N VAL A 343 -12.65 12.81 -15.51
CA VAL A 343 -13.94 13.06 -16.19
C VAL A 343 -14.17 14.55 -16.43
N VAL A 344 -13.73 15.41 -15.50
CA VAL A 344 -13.80 16.87 -15.63
C VAL A 344 -13.01 17.45 -16.82
N PHE A 345 -12.18 16.63 -17.47
CA PHE A 345 -11.35 17.05 -18.62
C PHE A 345 -12.05 16.95 -19.97
N ASP A 346 -13.31 16.58 -20.05
CA ASP A 346 -14.07 16.17 -21.24
C ASP A 346 -13.79 17.00 -22.52
N ARG A 347 -13.52 18.29 -22.37
CA ARG A 347 -13.26 19.23 -23.47
C ARG A 347 -11.81 19.69 -23.57
N LYS A 348 -10.92 19.11 -22.75
CA LYS A 348 -9.49 19.45 -22.74
C LYS A 348 -8.71 18.42 -23.53
N LYS A 349 -7.60 18.82 -24.13
CA LYS A 349 -6.64 17.92 -24.74
C LYS A 349 -5.63 17.42 -23.68
N TRP A 350 -6.14 17.00 -22.53
CA TRP A 350 -5.38 16.41 -21.44
C TRP A 350 -5.55 14.90 -21.45
N PRO A 351 -4.62 14.13 -20.86
CA PRO A 351 -4.72 12.69 -20.84
C PRO A 351 -5.94 12.23 -20.03
N PHE A 352 -6.59 11.15 -20.51
CA PHE A 352 -7.60 10.46 -19.69
C PHE A 352 -6.88 9.65 -18.62
N LYS A 353 -7.25 9.86 -17.35
CA LYS A 353 -6.64 9.20 -16.19
C LYS A 353 -7.75 8.81 -15.17
N PRO A 354 -7.50 7.77 -14.36
CA PRO A 354 -6.36 6.85 -14.37
C PRO A 354 -6.34 5.95 -15.63
N ASP A 355 -5.17 5.35 -15.94
CA ASP A 355 -5.05 4.38 -17.04
C ASP A 355 -5.57 3.00 -16.62
N VAL A 356 -5.41 2.64 -15.36
CA VAL A 356 -5.85 1.39 -14.74
C VAL A 356 -6.29 1.64 -13.29
N VAL A 357 -6.97 0.66 -12.71
CA VAL A 357 -7.31 0.65 -11.28
C VAL A 357 -6.74 -0.60 -10.61
N ALA A 358 -6.38 -0.47 -9.34
CA ALA A 358 -5.97 -1.57 -8.46
C ALA A 358 -6.84 -1.54 -7.20
N ASP A 359 -6.80 -2.62 -6.40
CA ASP A 359 -7.47 -2.61 -5.10
C ASP A 359 -6.83 -1.53 -4.21
N GLY A 360 -7.63 -0.59 -3.78
CA GLY A 360 -7.23 0.52 -2.91
C GLY A 360 -8.08 0.61 -1.65
N GLY A 361 -8.83 -0.46 -1.36
CA GLY A 361 -9.72 -0.50 -0.21
C GLY A 361 -11.03 0.24 -0.43
N ASN A 362 -11.79 0.37 0.66
CA ASN A 362 -13.10 1.00 0.71
C ASN A 362 -13.23 1.85 1.96
N VAL A 363 -14.24 2.67 2.02
CA VAL A 363 -14.64 3.42 3.21
C VAL A 363 -16.08 3.05 3.58
N ALA A 364 -16.45 3.28 4.83
CA ALA A 364 -17.79 3.02 5.32
C ALA A 364 -18.38 4.26 5.99
N ALA A 365 -19.69 4.42 5.85
CA ALA A 365 -20.48 5.47 6.49
C ALA A 365 -21.13 4.95 7.76
N SER A 366 -21.19 5.78 8.80
CA SER A 366 -21.96 5.49 10.02
C SER A 366 -23.46 5.36 9.70
N ALA A 367 -24.19 4.58 10.52
CA ALA A 367 -25.63 4.34 10.32
C ALA A 367 -26.48 5.62 10.33
N ASP A 368 -26.04 6.66 11.03
CA ASP A 368 -26.70 7.96 11.07
C ASP A 368 -26.24 8.92 9.95
N GLY A 369 -25.30 8.49 9.11
CA GLY A 369 -24.78 9.27 7.99
C GLY A 369 -23.94 10.50 8.40
N THR A 370 -23.45 10.56 9.63
CA THR A 370 -22.70 11.72 10.13
C THR A 370 -21.18 11.61 9.97
N SER A 371 -20.66 10.40 9.77
CA SER A 371 -19.22 10.17 9.62
C SER A 371 -18.90 9.14 8.54
N VAL A 372 -17.73 9.29 7.97
CA VAL A 372 -17.11 8.32 7.05
C VAL A 372 -15.74 7.96 7.61
N ASP A 373 -15.42 6.68 7.62
CA ASP A 373 -14.12 6.19 8.11
C ASP A 373 -13.70 4.95 7.29
N THR A 374 -12.46 4.51 7.50
CA THR A 374 -11.88 3.31 6.87
C THR A 374 -11.66 2.23 7.91
N PRO A 375 -12.61 1.33 8.16
CA PRO A 375 -12.39 0.17 9.01
C PRO A 375 -11.25 -0.71 8.45
N GLU A 376 -10.45 -1.33 9.32
CA GLU A 376 -9.28 -2.13 8.92
C GLU A 376 -9.64 -3.31 7.99
N ASN A 377 -10.83 -3.88 8.12
CA ASN A 377 -11.32 -4.95 7.25
C ASN A 377 -11.66 -4.50 5.82
N LEU A 378 -11.76 -3.19 5.59
CA LEU A 378 -11.95 -2.59 4.26
C LEU A 378 -10.66 -2.02 3.66
N ALA A 379 -9.55 -2.10 4.38
CA ALA A 379 -8.24 -1.60 3.99
C ALA A 379 -7.25 -2.75 3.74
N LEU A 380 -6.18 -2.47 3.01
CA LEU A 380 -5.11 -3.44 2.76
C LEU A 380 -4.12 -3.44 3.94
N LEU A 381 -3.70 -4.62 4.35
CA LEU A 381 -2.66 -4.77 5.38
C LEU A 381 -1.27 -4.59 4.76
N THR A 382 -0.42 -3.85 5.43
CA THR A 382 0.94 -3.58 4.97
C THR A 382 1.96 -3.48 6.12
N THR A 383 3.23 -3.27 5.78
CA THR A 383 4.31 -3.06 6.74
C THR A 383 4.24 -1.66 7.35
N ARG A 384 4.54 -1.55 8.63
CA ARG A 384 4.56 -0.28 9.38
C ARG A 384 6.00 0.18 9.63
N LEU A 385 6.25 1.48 9.60
CA LEU A 385 7.49 2.04 10.13
C LEU A 385 7.61 1.66 11.60
N GLN A 386 8.52 0.74 11.90
CA GLN A 386 8.67 0.20 13.24
C GLN A 386 9.51 1.12 14.12
N ARG A 387 8.96 1.48 15.26
CA ARG A 387 9.65 2.15 16.37
C ARG A 387 9.69 1.24 17.58
N PRO A 388 10.61 1.47 18.54
CA PRO A 388 10.68 0.67 19.76
C PRO A 388 9.33 0.56 20.48
N GLY A 389 8.82 -0.66 20.64
CA GLY A 389 7.54 -0.95 21.28
C GLY A 389 6.31 -0.88 20.36
N GLU A 390 6.46 -0.47 19.10
CA GLU A 390 5.38 -0.47 18.12
C GLU A 390 5.34 -1.79 17.33
N GLY A 391 4.15 -2.08 16.74
CA GLY A 391 3.94 -3.26 15.90
C GLY A 391 4.59 -3.14 14.52
N PHE A 392 4.52 -4.24 13.78
CA PHE A 392 5.11 -4.38 12.44
C PHE A 392 4.13 -4.11 11.31
N PHE A 393 2.84 -4.07 11.61
CA PHE A 393 1.76 -4.00 10.63
C PHE A 393 0.91 -2.76 10.83
N THR A 394 0.39 -2.25 9.72
CA THR A 394 -0.65 -1.22 9.67
C THR A 394 -1.55 -1.50 8.47
N THR A 395 -2.60 -0.74 8.29
CA THR A 395 -3.46 -0.81 7.11
C THR A 395 -3.36 0.48 6.29
N THR A 396 -3.81 0.45 5.04
CA THR A 396 -3.85 1.61 4.14
C THR A 396 -4.86 2.68 4.57
N ARG A 397 -5.43 2.58 5.77
CA ARG A 397 -6.32 3.57 6.35
C ARG A 397 -5.70 4.96 6.45
N ASP A 398 -4.40 5.01 6.73
CA ASP A 398 -3.66 6.23 7.02
C ASP A 398 -2.76 6.67 5.83
N THR A 399 -2.90 6.00 4.68
CA THR A 399 -2.05 6.22 3.48
C THR A 399 -2.76 7.01 2.39
#